data_8e4b04d59a7987c4a96015cee1d8d475
#
_entry.id   8e4b04d59a7987c4a96015cee1d8d475
#
_cell.length_a   1.000
_cell.length_b   1.000
_cell.length_c   1.000
_cell.angle_alpha   90.00
_cell.angle_beta   90.00
_cell.angle_gamma   90.00
#
_symmetry.space_group_name_H-M   'P 1'
#
loop_
_entity.id
_entity.type
_entity.pdbx_description
1 polymer ?
#
loop_
_entity_poly.entity_id
_entity_poly.type
_entity_poly.pdbx_seq_one_letter_code
_entity_poly.pdbx_strand_id
1 'polypeptide(L)'
;MSTFSGVIVPMVTPFRRDEGQTINYEAGERLVERIIAGGASGIFTFGSNGEFHVCTPDEKIEFSKFVIERVAGRVPVYVGTGSCSTREAVEMSKRAEDAGASAVSVINPYFMKVSDAEIEGYYEAVAESVKVPVLMYNIPKSTGTNLSPEVVARVAEIDNVKGVKDSSGNMDNLAAYVEAARGKDVDVLVGSDGKISAAHALGASGAIAGTANLITDVVVSLWRALEAGDAEAAASYQADIEPIRDVLHMGSTPQTLKRALELAGVPVGPARRPVAETTPEVDERVRAMLDHYGIAHE
;
A
#
# COMPACT_ATOMS: atom_id res chain seq x y z
N MET A 1 1.10 15.61 15.62
CA MET A 1 1.34 14.13 15.66
C MET A 1 1.23 13.63 14.23
N SER A 2 2.12 12.73 13.81
CA SER A 2 2.08 12.14 12.47
C SER A 2 0.72 11.45 12.21
N THR A 3 0.12 11.70 11.05
CA THR A 3 -1.13 11.07 10.62
C THR A 3 -0.87 9.68 10.03
N PHE A 4 0.26 9.54 9.35
CA PHE A 4 0.68 8.30 8.71
C PHE A 4 2.07 7.91 9.21
N SER A 5 2.19 6.86 10.01
CA SER A 5 3.47 6.45 10.58
C SER A 5 3.57 4.93 10.74
N GLY A 6 4.80 4.45 10.91
CA GLY A 6 5.08 3.04 11.10
C GLY A 6 4.86 2.19 9.85
N VAL A 7 4.47 0.95 10.03
CA VAL A 7 4.26 -0.02 8.93
C VAL A 7 2.79 -0.13 8.59
N ILE A 8 2.43 0.32 7.38
CA ILE A 8 1.08 0.22 6.82
C ILE A 8 1.09 -0.90 5.77
N VAL A 9 0.16 -1.84 5.87
CA VAL A 9 0.10 -2.98 4.97
C VAL A 9 -0.87 -2.71 3.82
N PRO A 10 -0.39 -2.65 2.56
CA PRO A 10 -1.24 -2.55 1.38
C PRO A 10 -1.85 -3.93 1.10
N MET A 11 -2.95 -4.21 1.80
CA MET A 11 -3.63 -5.49 1.83
C MET A 11 -4.01 -5.95 0.41
N VAL A 12 -3.71 -7.21 0.06
CA VAL A 12 -4.23 -7.81 -1.17
C VAL A 12 -5.74 -8.02 -1.07
N THR A 13 -6.46 -7.90 -2.18
CA THR A 13 -7.88 -8.23 -2.24
C THR A 13 -8.04 -9.73 -2.52
N PRO A 14 -8.62 -10.51 -1.60
CA PRO A 14 -8.84 -11.93 -1.84
C PRO A 14 -9.96 -12.18 -2.86
N PHE A 15 -9.70 -13.06 -3.83
CA PHE A 15 -10.71 -13.49 -4.81
C PHE A 15 -10.94 -14.99 -4.76
N ARG A 16 -12.17 -15.41 -5.06
CA ARG A 16 -12.53 -16.82 -5.22
C ARG A 16 -12.05 -17.34 -6.59
N ARG A 17 -11.92 -18.66 -6.71
CA ARG A 17 -11.62 -19.32 -7.99
C ARG A 17 -12.91 -19.65 -8.78
N ASP A 18 -13.94 -18.83 -8.60
CA ASP A 18 -15.17 -18.91 -9.40
C ASP A 18 -15.00 -18.18 -10.75
N GLU A 19 -15.98 -18.29 -11.63
CA GLU A 19 -15.95 -17.67 -12.97
C GLU A 19 -15.84 -16.13 -12.89
N GLY A 20 -16.52 -15.51 -11.92
CA GLY A 20 -16.52 -14.06 -11.69
C GLY A 20 -15.34 -13.55 -10.88
N GLN A 21 -14.52 -14.44 -10.33
CA GLN A 21 -13.48 -14.10 -9.35
C GLN A 21 -14.01 -13.13 -8.29
N THR A 22 -15.13 -13.54 -7.65
CA THR A 22 -15.80 -12.74 -6.64
C THR A 22 -14.92 -12.54 -5.40
N ILE A 23 -15.11 -11.46 -4.65
CA ILE A 23 -14.31 -11.19 -3.44
C ILE A 23 -14.58 -12.26 -2.36
N ASN A 24 -13.50 -12.79 -1.79
CA ASN A 24 -13.54 -13.77 -0.71
C ASN A 24 -13.42 -13.07 0.66
N TYR A 25 -14.56 -12.73 1.23
CA TYR A 25 -14.63 -12.03 2.52
C TYR A 25 -14.06 -12.84 3.68
N GLU A 26 -14.23 -14.17 3.69
CA GLU A 26 -13.68 -15.05 4.73
C GLU A 26 -12.14 -15.03 4.73
N ALA A 27 -11.53 -15.11 3.56
CA ALA A 27 -10.08 -14.95 3.43
C ALA A 27 -9.63 -13.53 3.80
N GLY A 28 -10.45 -12.52 3.49
CA GLY A 28 -10.24 -11.14 3.90
C GLY A 28 -10.16 -10.98 5.41
N GLU A 29 -11.07 -11.62 6.16
CA GLU A 29 -11.06 -11.63 7.62
C GLU A 29 -9.78 -12.26 8.18
N ARG A 30 -9.40 -13.43 7.69
CA ARG A 30 -8.16 -14.10 8.09
C ARG A 30 -6.92 -13.26 7.83
N LEU A 31 -6.89 -12.56 6.70
CA LEU A 31 -5.76 -11.69 6.36
C LEU A 31 -5.71 -10.45 7.26
N VAL A 32 -6.85 -9.83 7.57
CA VAL A 32 -6.93 -8.71 8.54
C VAL A 32 -6.35 -9.12 9.89
N GLU A 33 -6.78 -10.28 10.42
CA GLU A 33 -6.30 -10.77 11.71
C GLU A 33 -4.80 -11.06 11.68
N ARG A 34 -4.28 -11.67 10.60
CA ARG A 34 -2.85 -11.90 10.42
C ARG A 34 -2.04 -10.60 10.43
N ILE A 35 -2.48 -9.60 9.69
CA ILE A 35 -1.81 -8.29 9.61
C ILE A 35 -1.79 -7.60 10.96
N ILE A 36 -2.92 -7.59 11.69
CA ILE A 36 -3.00 -6.97 13.01
C ILE A 36 -2.14 -7.71 14.03
N ALA A 37 -2.19 -9.05 14.02
CA ALA A 37 -1.36 -9.88 14.91
C ALA A 37 0.15 -9.66 14.67
N GLY A 38 0.56 -9.37 13.43
CA GLY A 38 1.94 -9.01 13.09
C GLY A 38 2.36 -7.61 13.56
N GLY A 39 1.44 -6.82 14.11
CA GLY A 39 1.74 -5.51 14.71
C GLY A 39 1.77 -4.34 13.71
N ALA A 40 1.10 -4.47 12.56
CA ALA A 40 0.97 -3.36 11.60
C ALA A 40 0.36 -2.12 12.24
N SER A 41 0.82 -0.93 11.81
CA SER A 41 0.32 0.37 12.25
C SER A 41 -0.94 0.81 11.49
N GLY A 42 -1.28 0.15 10.38
CA GLY A 42 -2.48 0.44 9.58
C GLY A 42 -2.66 -0.55 8.43
N ILE A 43 -3.86 -0.56 7.88
CA ILE A 43 -4.22 -1.36 6.70
C ILE A 43 -4.61 -0.40 5.57
N PHE A 44 -4.12 -0.67 4.37
CA PHE A 44 -4.43 0.10 3.18
C PHE A 44 -5.11 -0.81 2.14
N THR A 45 -6.42 -0.63 1.93
CA THR A 45 -7.19 -1.36 0.92
C THR A 45 -7.12 -0.67 -0.44
N PHE A 46 -7.20 -1.44 -1.51
CA PHE A 46 -7.24 -0.95 -2.89
C PHE A 46 -6.09 -0.02 -3.31
N GLY A 47 -4.89 -0.29 -2.77
CA GLY A 47 -3.66 0.09 -3.44
C GLY A 47 -3.36 -0.83 -4.64
N SER A 48 -2.16 -0.75 -5.22
CA SER A 48 -1.75 -1.61 -6.35
C SER A 48 -1.80 -3.10 -5.99
N ASN A 49 -1.36 -3.48 -4.77
CA ASN A 49 -1.50 -4.86 -4.28
C ASN A 49 -2.96 -5.27 -4.05
N GLY A 50 -3.85 -4.32 -3.75
CA GLY A 50 -5.29 -4.54 -3.62
C GLY A 50 -6.02 -4.59 -4.95
N GLU A 51 -5.30 -4.53 -6.08
CA GLU A 51 -5.85 -4.68 -7.43
C GLU A 51 -6.99 -3.70 -7.76
N PHE A 52 -6.88 -2.45 -7.28
CA PHE A 52 -7.92 -1.42 -7.42
C PHE A 52 -8.40 -1.21 -8.87
N HIS A 53 -7.51 -1.41 -9.83
CA HIS A 53 -7.74 -1.15 -11.27
C HIS A 53 -8.61 -2.21 -11.96
N VAL A 54 -8.84 -3.36 -11.34
CA VAL A 54 -9.70 -4.45 -11.85
C VAL A 54 -10.93 -4.69 -10.97
N CYS A 55 -11.18 -3.83 -9.98
CA CYS A 55 -12.35 -3.87 -9.11
C CYS A 55 -13.33 -2.77 -9.47
N THR A 56 -14.62 -3.07 -9.42
CA THR A 56 -15.67 -2.05 -9.61
C THR A 56 -15.70 -1.07 -8.43
N PRO A 57 -16.25 0.14 -8.61
CA PRO A 57 -16.45 1.09 -7.52
C PRO A 57 -17.19 0.49 -6.31
N ASP A 58 -18.23 -0.33 -6.55
CA ASP A 58 -19.01 -0.96 -5.48
C ASP A 58 -18.21 -2.00 -4.74
N GLU A 59 -17.50 -2.90 -5.44
CA GLU A 59 -16.59 -3.87 -4.81
C GLU A 59 -15.55 -3.19 -3.91
N LYS A 60 -14.99 -2.07 -4.36
CA LYS A 60 -13.99 -1.31 -3.58
C LYS A 60 -14.59 -0.79 -2.27
N ILE A 61 -15.77 -0.20 -2.31
CA ILE A 61 -16.42 0.35 -1.12
C ILE A 61 -16.92 -0.74 -0.19
N GLU A 62 -17.60 -1.76 -0.72
CA GLU A 62 -18.16 -2.86 0.08
C GLU A 62 -17.05 -3.64 0.82
N PHE A 63 -15.96 -3.96 0.12
CA PHE A 63 -14.85 -4.67 0.77
C PHE A 63 -14.09 -3.77 1.74
N SER A 64 -13.88 -2.48 1.44
CA SER A 64 -13.26 -1.55 2.40
C SER A 64 -14.10 -1.41 3.66
N LYS A 65 -15.42 -1.28 3.53
CA LYS A 65 -16.33 -1.24 4.68
C LYS A 65 -16.24 -2.52 5.52
N PHE A 66 -16.23 -3.68 4.88
CA PHE A 66 -16.03 -4.96 5.56
C PHE A 66 -14.69 -4.97 6.33
N VAL A 67 -13.58 -4.54 5.72
CA VAL A 67 -12.27 -4.47 6.40
C VAL A 67 -12.33 -3.51 7.59
N ILE A 68 -12.93 -2.34 7.44
CA ILE A 68 -13.10 -1.35 8.53
C ILE A 68 -13.87 -1.97 9.70
N GLU A 69 -14.98 -2.66 9.43
CA GLU A 69 -15.79 -3.35 10.44
C GLU A 69 -15.00 -4.46 11.16
N ARG A 70 -14.18 -5.24 10.42
CA ARG A 70 -13.35 -6.31 10.99
C ARG A 70 -12.18 -5.77 11.81
N VAL A 71 -11.55 -4.69 11.34
CA VAL A 71 -10.50 -4.02 12.10
C VAL A 71 -11.03 -3.46 13.42
N ALA A 72 -12.28 -3.01 13.45
CA ALA A 72 -12.97 -2.54 14.65
C ALA A 72 -12.17 -1.49 15.45
N GLY A 73 -11.52 -0.55 14.76
CA GLY A 73 -10.75 0.53 15.36
C GLY A 73 -9.40 0.15 15.98
N ARG A 74 -8.95 -1.11 15.83
CA ARG A 74 -7.64 -1.56 16.35
C ARG A 74 -6.45 -0.86 15.68
N VAL A 75 -6.59 -0.57 14.40
CA VAL A 75 -5.65 0.23 13.60
C VAL A 75 -6.44 1.08 12.59
N PRO A 76 -5.88 2.18 12.05
CA PRO A 76 -6.53 2.92 10.98
C PRO A 76 -6.62 2.10 9.69
N VAL A 77 -7.71 2.32 8.92
CA VAL A 77 -7.89 1.76 7.58
C VAL A 77 -7.91 2.88 6.56
N TYR A 78 -7.00 2.82 5.62
CA TYR A 78 -6.86 3.76 4.52
C TYR A 78 -7.45 3.13 3.25
N VAL A 79 -8.16 3.91 2.43
CA VAL A 79 -8.84 3.40 1.24
C VAL A 79 -8.29 4.05 -0.01
N GLY A 80 -7.91 3.24 -1.01
CA GLY A 80 -7.49 3.71 -2.33
C GLY A 80 -8.68 4.21 -3.15
N THR A 81 -8.70 5.49 -3.47
CA THR A 81 -9.83 6.14 -4.16
C THR A 81 -9.44 6.85 -5.46
N GLY A 82 -8.14 6.93 -5.76
CA GLY A 82 -7.67 7.58 -6.99
C GLY A 82 -8.16 6.89 -8.27
N SER A 83 -8.39 7.69 -9.31
CA SER A 83 -8.88 7.27 -10.62
C SER A 83 -8.27 8.15 -11.72
N CYS A 84 -8.44 7.73 -12.98
CA CYS A 84 -8.12 8.57 -14.14
C CYS A 84 -9.02 9.82 -14.25
N SER A 85 -10.19 9.80 -13.62
CA SER A 85 -11.20 10.88 -13.67
C SER A 85 -11.30 11.56 -12.30
N THR A 86 -11.17 12.88 -12.27
CA THR A 86 -11.39 13.70 -11.06
C THR A 86 -12.77 13.42 -10.46
N ARG A 87 -13.82 13.35 -11.29
CA ARG A 87 -15.18 13.07 -10.83
C ARG A 87 -15.28 11.74 -10.09
N GLU A 88 -14.69 10.69 -10.65
CA GLU A 88 -14.72 9.36 -10.02
C GLU A 88 -13.89 9.33 -8.73
N ALA A 89 -12.70 9.97 -8.73
CA ALA A 89 -11.88 10.05 -7.52
C ALA A 89 -12.58 10.78 -6.38
N VAL A 90 -13.27 11.88 -6.67
CA VAL A 90 -14.11 12.64 -5.72
C VAL A 90 -15.25 11.76 -5.19
N GLU A 91 -16.01 11.11 -6.09
CA GLU A 91 -17.11 10.23 -5.71
C GLU A 91 -16.64 9.07 -4.82
N MET A 92 -15.56 8.40 -5.23
CA MET A 92 -14.96 7.30 -4.47
C MET A 92 -14.45 7.75 -3.10
N SER A 93 -13.85 8.94 -3.01
CA SER A 93 -13.33 9.47 -1.75
C SER A 93 -14.46 9.78 -0.76
N LYS A 94 -15.55 10.37 -1.23
CA LYS A 94 -16.76 10.59 -0.40
C LYS A 94 -17.35 9.27 0.11
N ARG A 95 -17.52 8.29 -0.79
CA ARG A 95 -18.04 6.97 -0.42
C ARG A 95 -17.13 6.24 0.57
N ALA A 96 -15.80 6.39 0.45
CA ALA A 96 -14.85 5.82 1.38
C ALA A 96 -14.93 6.50 2.77
N GLU A 97 -15.06 7.82 2.81
CA GLU A 97 -15.32 8.58 4.05
C GLU A 97 -16.62 8.12 4.72
N ASP A 98 -17.72 8.03 3.97
CA ASP A 98 -19.03 7.55 4.46
C ASP A 98 -18.96 6.11 4.98
N ALA A 99 -18.08 5.27 4.42
CA ALA A 99 -17.83 3.91 4.87
C ALA A 99 -16.98 3.85 6.15
N GLY A 100 -16.41 4.97 6.63
CA GLY A 100 -15.62 5.07 7.86
C GLY A 100 -14.11 4.95 7.63
N ALA A 101 -13.61 5.21 6.43
CA ALA A 101 -12.17 5.27 6.18
C ALA A 101 -11.47 6.28 7.08
N SER A 102 -10.31 5.92 7.63
CA SER A 102 -9.48 6.83 8.44
C SER A 102 -8.76 7.87 7.59
N ALA A 103 -8.51 7.56 6.32
CA ALA A 103 -7.96 8.44 5.31
C ALA A 103 -8.22 7.85 3.92
N VAL A 104 -8.09 8.68 2.88
CA VAL A 104 -8.10 8.24 1.48
C VAL A 104 -6.70 8.34 0.87
N SER A 105 -6.32 7.33 0.10
CA SER A 105 -5.05 7.32 -0.66
C SER A 105 -5.35 7.50 -2.13
N VAL A 106 -4.81 8.57 -2.71
CA VAL A 106 -5.16 9.04 -4.04
C VAL A 106 -3.96 8.91 -4.97
N ILE A 107 -3.98 7.90 -5.85
CA ILE A 107 -3.00 7.79 -6.93
C ILE A 107 -3.25 8.91 -7.94
N ASN A 108 -2.17 9.52 -8.46
CA ASN A 108 -2.31 10.52 -9.50
C ASN A 108 -2.94 9.92 -10.78
N PRO A 109 -3.60 10.73 -11.62
CA PRO A 109 -4.19 10.25 -12.88
C PRO A 109 -3.18 9.46 -13.70
N TYR A 110 -3.63 8.38 -14.31
CA TYR A 110 -2.83 7.45 -15.10
C TYR A 110 -3.46 7.23 -16.46
N PHE A 111 -2.79 6.49 -17.36
CA PHE A 111 -3.14 6.25 -18.75
C PHE A 111 -2.80 7.43 -19.67
N MET A 112 -3.32 8.66 -19.43
CA MET A 112 -2.95 9.84 -20.17
C MET A 112 -2.06 10.75 -19.33
N LYS A 113 -1.05 11.35 -19.96
CA LYS A 113 -0.23 12.37 -19.30
C LYS A 113 -1.04 13.65 -19.11
N VAL A 114 -0.97 14.18 -17.91
CA VAL A 114 -1.54 15.47 -17.53
C VAL A 114 -0.42 16.38 -17.02
N SER A 115 -0.65 17.68 -17.09
CA SER A 115 0.29 18.69 -16.59
C SER A 115 0.27 18.79 -15.07
N ASP A 116 1.29 19.40 -14.48
CA ASP A 116 1.39 19.65 -13.05
C ASP A 116 0.16 20.42 -12.53
N ALA A 117 -0.29 21.45 -13.25
CA ALA A 117 -1.49 22.22 -12.87
C ALA A 117 -2.78 21.38 -12.87
N GLU A 118 -2.91 20.43 -13.80
CA GLU A 118 -4.04 19.50 -13.83
C GLU A 118 -3.97 18.49 -12.68
N ILE A 119 -2.76 18.05 -12.29
CA ILE A 119 -2.54 17.18 -11.11
C ILE A 119 -2.92 17.96 -9.83
N GLU A 120 -2.49 19.21 -9.69
CA GLU A 120 -2.85 20.04 -8.54
C GLU A 120 -4.38 20.20 -8.42
N GLY A 121 -5.05 20.58 -9.50
CA GLY A 121 -6.51 20.69 -9.51
C GLY A 121 -7.23 19.37 -9.22
N TYR A 122 -6.64 18.24 -9.61
CA TYR A 122 -7.16 16.92 -9.27
C TYR A 122 -7.10 16.64 -7.75
N TYR A 123 -5.96 16.90 -7.10
CA TYR A 123 -5.83 16.72 -5.65
C TYR A 123 -6.64 17.74 -4.86
N GLU A 124 -6.70 18.99 -5.31
CA GLU A 124 -7.54 20.05 -4.73
C GLU A 124 -9.02 19.63 -4.72
N ALA A 125 -9.56 19.20 -5.85
CA ALA A 125 -10.95 18.75 -5.96
C ALA A 125 -11.25 17.53 -5.04
N VAL A 126 -10.32 16.59 -4.90
CA VAL A 126 -10.49 15.47 -3.97
C VAL A 126 -10.43 15.94 -2.53
N ALA A 127 -9.43 16.74 -2.17
CA ALA A 127 -9.25 17.23 -0.81
C ALA A 127 -10.44 18.08 -0.33
N GLU A 128 -10.95 18.97 -1.16
CA GLU A 128 -12.14 19.76 -0.85
C GLU A 128 -13.42 18.94 -0.67
N SER A 129 -13.44 17.71 -1.23
CA SER A 129 -14.64 16.86 -1.23
C SER A 129 -14.82 16.03 0.04
N VAL A 130 -13.78 15.88 0.88
CA VAL A 130 -13.75 15.03 2.08
C VAL A 130 -13.11 15.75 3.26
N LYS A 131 -13.41 15.30 4.48
CA LYS A 131 -12.82 15.81 5.72
C LYS A 131 -11.69 14.93 6.23
N VAL A 132 -11.68 13.65 5.84
CA VAL A 132 -10.61 12.72 6.22
C VAL A 132 -9.28 13.10 5.56
N PRO A 133 -8.14 12.77 6.19
CA PRO A 133 -6.83 13.00 5.60
C PRO A 133 -6.69 12.41 4.18
N VAL A 134 -6.00 13.13 3.32
CA VAL A 134 -5.65 12.70 1.97
C VAL A 134 -4.17 12.37 1.90
N LEU A 135 -3.86 11.16 1.40
CA LEU A 135 -2.51 10.68 1.12
C LEU A 135 -2.28 10.70 -0.40
N MET A 136 -1.41 11.57 -0.88
CA MET A 136 -0.93 11.53 -2.26
C MET A 136 -0.20 10.23 -2.53
N TYR A 137 -0.38 9.62 -3.70
CA TYR A 137 0.32 8.38 -4.05
C TYR A 137 1.06 8.50 -5.38
N ASN A 138 2.38 8.51 -5.30
CA ASN A 138 3.30 8.52 -6.43
C ASN A 138 3.79 7.11 -6.76
N ILE A 139 3.53 6.64 -7.99
CA ILE A 139 4.02 5.36 -8.53
C ILE A 139 4.28 5.48 -10.04
N PRO A 140 5.34 6.19 -10.46
CA PRO A 140 5.57 6.56 -11.86
C PRO A 140 5.71 5.37 -12.80
N LYS A 141 6.19 4.22 -12.30
CA LYS A 141 6.28 2.97 -13.09
C LYS A 141 4.90 2.51 -13.59
N SER A 142 3.83 2.78 -12.84
CA SER A 142 2.47 2.35 -13.18
C SER A 142 1.64 3.47 -13.81
N THR A 143 1.83 4.71 -13.36
CA THR A 143 1.05 5.85 -13.85
C THR A 143 1.65 6.51 -15.09
N GLY A 144 2.95 6.29 -15.35
CA GLY A 144 3.69 6.98 -16.42
C GLY A 144 4.03 8.43 -16.08
N THR A 145 3.67 8.92 -14.89
CA THR A 145 3.90 10.30 -14.44
C THR A 145 4.45 10.30 -13.02
N ASN A 146 5.59 10.97 -12.81
CA ASN A 146 6.12 11.22 -11.47
C ASN A 146 5.53 12.55 -10.96
N LEU A 147 5.05 12.57 -9.71
CA LEU A 147 4.72 13.82 -9.05
C LEU A 147 6.00 14.63 -8.86
N SER A 148 6.06 15.84 -9.39
CA SER A 148 7.21 16.70 -9.13
C SER A 148 7.24 17.15 -7.67
N PRO A 149 8.43 17.36 -7.06
CA PRO A 149 8.52 17.92 -5.70
C PRO A 149 7.78 19.25 -5.56
N GLU A 150 7.72 20.04 -6.62
CA GLU A 150 7.00 21.32 -6.68
C GLU A 150 5.48 21.11 -6.58
N VAL A 151 4.94 20.10 -7.26
CA VAL A 151 3.52 19.70 -7.12
C VAL A 151 3.25 19.24 -5.70
N VAL A 152 4.09 18.36 -5.15
CA VAL A 152 3.95 17.89 -3.77
C VAL A 152 3.97 19.06 -2.79
N ALA A 153 4.88 20.02 -2.97
CA ALA A 153 4.98 21.20 -2.12
C ALA A 153 3.72 22.07 -2.15
N ARG A 154 3.11 22.26 -3.33
CA ARG A 154 1.87 23.06 -3.49
C ARG A 154 0.65 22.33 -2.96
N VAL A 155 0.48 21.05 -3.29
CA VAL A 155 -0.64 20.23 -2.80
C VAL A 155 -0.58 20.06 -1.28
N ALA A 156 0.62 20.02 -0.69
CA ALA A 156 0.84 19.95 0.74
C ALA A 156 0.42 21.23 1.51
N GLU A 157 0.02 22.31 0.84
CA GLU A 157 -0.58 23.50 1.48
C GLU A 157 -2.09 23.32 1.74
N ILE A 158 -2.72 22.29 1.19
CA ILE A 158 -4.14 22.01 1.39
C ILE A 158 -4.32 21.35 2.75
N ASP A 159 -5.18 21.92 3.60
CA ASP A 159 -5.30 21.59 5.02
C ASP A 159 -5.46 20.08 5.34
N ASN A 160 -6.22 19.34 4.55
CA ASN A 160 -6.44 17.90 4.80
C ASN A 160 -5.54 16.96 3.96
N VAL A 161 -4.60 17.51 3.18
CA VAL A 161 -3.53 16.70 2.59
C VAL A 161 -2.46 16.48 3.66
N LYS A 162 -2.32 15.24 4.13
CA LYS A 162 -1.49 14.90 5.29
C LYS A 162 -0.35 13.95 4.97
N GLY A 163 -0.17 13.56 3.72
CA GLY A 163 0.95 12.71 3.39
C GLY A 163 1.19 12.52 1.91
N VAL A 164 2.39 12.00 1.60
CA VAL A 164 2.76 11.49 0.28
C VAL A 164 3.44 10.13 0.41
N LYS A 165 2.95 9.15 -0.33
CA LYS A 165 3.60 7.85 -0.51
C LYS A 165 4.41 7.86 -1.78
N ASP A 166 5.71 7.56 -1.69
CA ASP A 166 6.59 7.40 -2.84
C ASP A 166 6.93 5.93 -3.13
N SER A 167 6.46 5.44 -4.26
CA SER A 167 6.81 4.13 -4.82
C SER A 167 7.67 4.23 -6.09
N SER A 168 8.37 5.35 -6.30
CA SER A 168 9.30 5.51 -7.41
C SER A 168 10.53 4.60 -7.30
N GLY A 169 10.91 4.24 -6.07
CA GLY A 169 12.16 3.55 -5.77
C GLY A 169 13.41 4.45 -5.89
N ASN A 170 13.23 5.72 -6.22
CA ASN A 170 14.28 6.72 -6.33
C ASN A 170 14.44 7.48 -5.00
N MET A 171 15.57 7.29 -4.33
CA MET A 171 15.81 7.92 -3.02
C MET A 171 16.01 9.44 -3.12
N ASP A 172 16.50 9.96 -4.24
CA ASP A 172 16.60 11.41 -4.46
C ASP A 172 15.21 12.04 -4.57
N ASN A 173 14.26 11.35 -5.22
CA ASN A 173 12.88 11.78 -5.29
C ASN A 173 12.21 11.80 -3.90
N LEU A 174 12.44 10.76 -3.11
CA LEU A 174 11.93 10.69 -1.74
C LEU A 174 12.53 11.78 -0.85
N ALA A 175 13.84 12.03 -0.96
CA ALA A 175 14.52 13.11 -0.24
C ALA A 175 13.94 14.48 -0.60
N ALA A 176 13.63 14.70 -1.88
CA ALA A 176 13.00 15.94 -2.35
C ALA A 176 11.57 16.09 -1.79
N TYR A 177 10.81 15.00 -1.60
CA TYR A 177 9.50 15.05 -0.94
C TYR A 177 9.62 15.37 0.56
N VAL A 178 10.61 14.79 1.24
CA VAL A 178 10.89 15.13 2.65
C VAL A 178 11.22 16.62 2.79
N GLU A 179 11.99 17.17 1.86
CA GLU A 179 12.28 18.61 1.85
C GLU A 179 11.04 19.45 1.54
N ALA A 180 10.22 19.03 0.56
CA ALA A 180 8.97 19.72 0.20
C ALA A 180 7.93 19.70 1.35
N ALA A 181 7.96 18.67 2.19
CA ALA A 181 7.11 18.53 3.38
C ALA A 181 7.66 19.26 4.62
N ARG A 182 8.90 19.76 4.58
CA ARG A 182 9.56 20.37 5.73
C ARG A 182 8.77 21.57 6.26
N GLY A 183 8.47 21.54 7.56
CA GLY A 183 7.71 22.60 8.24
C GLY A 183 6.20 22.56 7.99
N LYS A 184 5.72 21.53 7.29
CA LYS A 184 4.30 21.26 7.04
C LYS A 184 3.85 20.04 7.85
N ASP A 185 2.54 19.93 8.07
CA ASP A 185 1.93 18.76 8.72
C ASP A 185 1.65 17.67 7.68
N VAL A 186 2.70 17.22 7.00
CA VAL A 186 2.64 16.24 5.90
C VAL A 186 3.70 15.16 6.09
N ASP A 187 3.26 13.93 6.16
CA ASP A 187 4.08 12.73 6.31
C ASP A 187 4.61 12.24 4.96
N VAL A 188 5.85 11.74 4.93
CA VAL A 188 6.42 11.10 3.73
C VAL A 188 6.61 9.62 4.01
N LEU A 189 6.01 8.75 3.17
CA LEU A 189 6.07 7.31 3.33
C LEU A 189 6.77 6.65 2.14
N VAL A 190 7.62 5.67 2.43
CA VAL A 190 8.24 4.85 1.39
C VAL A 190 7.32 3.69 0.99
N GLY A 191 7.19 3.47 -0.32
CA GLY A 191 6.43 2.34 -0.89
C GLY A 191 7.33 1.23 -1.48
N SER A 192 8.65 1.32 -1.26
CA SER A 192 9.64 0.36 -1.75
C SER A 192 10.28 -0.39 -0.58
N ASP A 193 9.88 -1.63 -0.36
CA ASP A 193 10.23 -2.43 0.84
C ASP A 193 11.75 -2.57 1.04
N GLY A 194 12.52 -2.75 -0.02
CA GLY A 194 13.99 -2.80 0.04
C GLY A 194 14.68 -1.46 0.31
N LYS A 195 13.93 -0.39 0.55
CA LYS A 195 14.45 0.96 0.80
C LYS A 195 13.99 1.55 2.14
N ILE A 196 13.38 0.74 3.01
CA ILE A 196 12.80 1.21 4.29
C ILE A 196 13.87 1.87 5.16
N SER A 197 15.02 1.23 5.37
CA SER A 197 16.11 1.79 6.19
C SER A 197 16.66 3.10 5.62
N ALA A 198 16.87 3.16 4.30
CA ALA A 198 17.36 4.36 3.64
C ALA A 198 16.34 5.51 3.70
N ALA A 199 15.06 5.20 3.53
CA ALA A 199 13.98 6.17 3.62
C ALA A 199 13.83 6.74 5.05
N HIS A 200 13.90 5.88 6.06
CA HIS A 200 13.89 6.31 7.46
C HIS A 200 15.05 7.27 7.76
N ALA A 201 16.25 6.96 7.29
CA ALA A 201 17.44 7.82 7.44
C ALA A 201 17.27 9.20 6.77
N LEU A 202 16.44 9.32 5.74
CA LEU A 202 16.07 10.58 5.09
C LEU A 202 14.93 11.33 5.80
N GLY A 203 14.26 10.71 6.76
CA GLY A 203 13.18 11.32 7.52
C GLY A 203 11.77 10.87 7.10
N ALA A 204 11.64 9.73 6.40
CA ALA A 204 10.32 9.13 6.17
C ALA A 204 9.67 8.73 7.51
N SER A 205 8.38 9.01 7.64
CA SER A 205 7.57 8.74 8.83
C SER A 205 6.99 7.33 8.89
N GLY A 206 7.03 6.58 7.79
CA GLY A 206 6.49 5.23 7.71
C GLY A 206 6.81 4.53 6.38
N ALA A 207 6.39 3.28 6.32
CA ALA A 207 6.49 2.44 5.13
C ALA A 207 5.12 1.83 4.78
N ILE A 208 4.79 1.84 3.48
CA ILE A 208 3.64 1.09 2.97
C ILE A 208 4.20 -0.11 2.20
N ALA A 209 4.36 -1.23 2.92
CA ALA A 209 5.16 -2.37 2.53
C ALA A 209 4.33 -3.55 2.03
N GLY A 210 4.49 -3.93 0.76
CA GLY A 210 3.77 -5.05 0.16
C GLY A 210 4.12 -6.39 0.77
N THR A 211 5.38 -6.62 1.10
CA THR A 211 5.88 -7.84 1.75
C THR A 211 5.26 -8.08 3.12
N ALA A 212 4.82 -7.02 3.79
CA ALA A 212 4.16 -7.11 5.09
C ALA A 212 2.78 -7.80 5.06
N ASN A 213 2.20 -8.12 3.89
CA ASN A 213 1.06 -9.05 3.82
C ASN A 213 1.42 -10.45 4.30
N LEU A 214 2.67 -10.89 4.11
CA LEU A 214 3.15 -12.23 4.47
C LEU A 214 4.04 -12.23 5.72
N ILE A 215 5.01 -11.31 5.78
CA ILE A 215 6.03 -11.19 6.85
C ILE A 215 5.85 -9.89 7.63
N THR A 216 4.64 -9.63 8.12
CA THR A 216 4.31 -8.39 8.82
C THR A 216 5.24 -8.12 9.99
N ASP A 217 5.52 -9.13 10.79
CA ASP A 217 6.36 -9.07 11.99
C ASP A 217 7.81 -8.70 11.69
N VAL A 218 8.40 -9.21 10.60
CA VAL A 218 9.75 -8.85 10.16
C VAL A 218 9.81 -7.36 9.78
N VAL A 219 8.85 -6.88 8.98
CA VAL A 219 8.83 -5.48 8.54
C VAL A 219 8.56 -4.53 9.72
N VAL A 220 7.69 -4.92 10.65
CA VAL A 220 7.43 -4.15 11.87
C VAL A 220 8.65 -4.14 12.78
N SER A 221 9.37 -5.26 12.91
CA SER A 221 10.62 -5.32 13.69
C SER A 221 11.70 -4.45 13.08
N LEU A 222 11.82 -4.42 11.75
CA LEU A 222 12.70 -3.48 11.06
C LEU A 222 12.39 -2.03 11.46
N TRP A 223 11.11 -1.63 11.35
CA TRP A 223 10.73 -0.26 11.66
C TRP A 223 11.01 0.11 13.11
N ARG A 224 10.70 -0.79 14.05
CA ARG A 224 11.00 -0.61 15.48
C ARG A 224 12.49 -0.49 15.77
N ALA A 225 13.33 -1.30 15.11
CA ALA A 225 14.78 -1.22 15.25
C ALA A 225 15.31 0.13 14.76
N LEU A 226 14.78 0.64 13.64
CA LEU A 226 15.13 1.96 13.12
C LEU A 226 14.74 3.08 14.09
N GLU A 227 13.52 3.05 14.64
CA GLU A 227 13.07 4.03 15.65
C GLU A 227 13.89 3.98 16.94
N ALA A 228 14.34 2.78 17.33
CA ALA A 228 15.20 2.59 18.51
C ALA A 228 16.68 2.98 18.26
N GLY A 229 17.07 3.23 17.01
CA GLY A 229 18.46 3.49 16.63
C GLY A 229 19.35 2.24 16.67
N ASP A 230 18.78 1.05 16.68
CA ASP A 230 19.49 -0.24 16.63
C ASP A 230 19.89 -0.58 15.18
N ALA A 231 21.05 -0.07 14.78
CA ALA A 231 21.52 -0.21 13.40
C ALA A 231 21.85 -1.68 13.03
N GLU A 232 22.27 -2.51 13.97
CA GLU A 232 22.60 -3.92 13.71
C GLU A 232 21.32 -4.72 13.47
N ALA A 233 20.33 -4.60 14.35
CA ALA A 233 19.03 -5.24 14.17
C ALA A 233 18.32 -4.74 12.91
N ALA A 234 18.35 -3.42 12.64
CA ALA A 234 17.76 -2.84 11.44
C ALA A 234 18.40 -3.39 10.15
N ALA A 235 19.73 -3.53 10.12
CA ALA A 235 20.43 -4.11 8.97
C ALA A 235 20.05 -5.58 8.76
N SER A 236 19.94 -6.35 9.82
CA SER A 236 19.49 -7.74 9.77
C SER A 236 18.08 -7.88 9.23
N TYR A 237 17.09 -7.16 9.79
CA TYR A 237 15.71 -7.21 9.33
C TYR A 237 15.53 -6.67 7.90
N GLN A 238 16.31 -5.64 7.50
CA GLN A 238 16.26 -5.16 6.11
C GLN A 238 16.77 -6.22 5.14
N ALA A 239 17.80 -6.97 5.50
CA ALA A 239 18.31 -8.10 4.71
C ALA A 239 17.28 -9.25 4.64
N ASP A 240 16.55 -9.50 5.72
CA ASP A 240 15.49 -10.51 5.77
C ASP A 240 14.27 -10.20 4.87
N ILE A 241 14.16 -9.00 4.33
CA ILE A 241 13.12 -8.67 3.35
C ILE A 241 13.51 -9.11 1.92
N GLU A 242 14.80 -9.26 1.60
CA GLU A 242 15.24 -9.56 0.24
C GLU A 242 14.73 -10.91 -0.31
N PRO A 243 14.73 -12.02 0.45
CA PRO A 243 14.25 -13.32 -0.07
C PRO A 243 12.83 -13.27 -0.64
N ILE A 244 11.89 -12.62 0.06
CA ILE A 244 10.51 -12.48 -0.46
C ILE A 244 10.48 -11.52 -1.66
N ARG A 245 11.25 -10.43 -1.66
CA ARG A 245 11.30 -9.51 -2.79
C ARG A 245 11.78 -10.17 -4.07
N ASP A 246 12.81 -11.00 -3.99
CA ASP A 246 13.33 -11.75 -5.13
C ASP A 246 12.25 -12.64 -5.76
N VAL A 247 11.47 -13.31 -4.92
CA VAL A 247 10.38 -14.17 -5.37
C VAL A 247 9.22 -13.34 -5.95
N LEU A 248 8.87 -12.20 -5.33
CA LEU A 248 7.79 -11.34 -5.82
C LEU A 248 8.09 -10.75 -7.21
N HIS A 249 9.36 -10.56 -7.57
CA HIS A 249 9.76 -10.08 -8.88
C HIS A 249 9.63 -11.13 -10.01
N MET A 250 9.36 -12.39 -9.69
CA MET A 250 9.17 -13.47 -10.68
C MET A 250 7.81 -13.43 -11.38
N GLY A 251 6.88 -12.60 -10.92
CA GLY A 251 5.54 -12.50 -11.49
C GLY A 251 4.98 -11.08 -11.47
N SER A 252 3.77 -10.94 -12.01
CA SER A 252 3.04 -9.67 -11.97
C SER A 252 2.50 -9.39 -10.57
N THR A 253 2.58 -8.15 -10.12
CA THR A 253 1.98 -7.75 -8.84
C THR A 253 0.45 -7.83 -8.92
N PRO A 254 -0.25 -8.46 -7.93
CA PRO A 254 0.25 -9.13 -6.73
C PRO A 254 0.29 -10.68 -6.84
N GLN A 255 0.38 -11.22 -8.05
CA GLN A 255 0.25 -12.66 -8.36
C GLN A 255 1.06 -13.55 -7.40
N THR A 256 2.38 -13.35 -7.36
CA THR A 256 3.28 -14.20 -6.55
C THR A 256 3.06 -14.00 -5.04
N LEU A 257 2.75 -12.78 -4.61
CA LEU A 257 2.41 -12.51 -3.20
C LEU A 257 1.13 -13.26 -2.78
N LYS A 258 0.10 -13.24 -3.61
CA LYS A 258 -1.15 -13.98 -3.31
C LYS A 258 -0.90 -15.48 -3.29
N ARG A 259 -0.07 -16.00 -4.20
CA ARG A 259 0.32 -17.41 -4.18
C ARG A 259 1.09 -17.78 -2.91
N ALA A 260 2.01 -16.93 -2.46
CA ALA A 260 2.73 -17.15 -1.21
C ALA A 260 1.78 -17.18 0.01
N LEU A 261 0.79 -16.30 0.05
CA LEU A 261 -0.23 -16.31 1.09
C LEU A 261 -1.09 -17.57 1.05
N GLU A 262 -1.49 -18.05 -0.14
CA GLU A 262 -2.24 -19.30 -0.27
C GLU A 262 -1.46 -20.50 0.26
N LEU A 263 -0.21 -20.64 -0.17
CA LEU A 263 0.67 -21.72 0.31
C LEU A 263 0.91 -21.63 1.82
N ALA A 264 0.95 -20.44 2.39
CA ALA A 264 1.03 -20.18 3.84
C ALA A 264 -0.31 -20.36 4.58
N GLY A 265 -1.34 -20.93 3.95
CA GLY A 265 -2.63 -21.25 4.56
C GLY A 265 -3.65 -20.09 4.63
N VAL A 266 -3.39 -18.98 3.94
CA VAL A 266 -4.36 -17.87 3.83
C VAL A 266 -4.99 -17.90 2.42
N PRO A 267 -6.23 -18.39 2.23
CA PRO A 267 -6.80 -18.70 0.92
C PRO A 267 -7.26 -17.44 0.15
N VAL A 268 -6.33 -16.53 -0.12
CA VAL A 268 -6.61 -15.25 -0.81
C VAL A 268 -6.96 -15.41 -2.30
N GLY A 269 -6.73 -16.60 -2.86
CA GLY A 269 -7.01 -16.91 -4.25
C GLY A 269 -6.06 -16.21 -5.24
N PRO A 270 -6.32 -16.37 -6.56
CA PRO A 270 -5.47 -15.83 -7.61
C PRO A 270 -5.58 -14.31 -7.70
N ALA A 271 -4.63 -13.68 -8.40
CA ALA A 271 -4.85 -12.34 -8.91
C ALA A 271 -6.01 -12.36 -9.91
N ARG A 272 -6.75 -11.25 -10.00
CA ARG A 272 -7.87 -11.14 -10.95
C ARG A 272 -7.34 -11.07 -12.39
N ARG A 273 -8.03 -11.74 -13.30
CA ARG A 273 -7.70 -11.68 -14.74
C ARG A 273 -7.63 -10.23 -15.24
N PRO A 274 -6.71 -9.88 -16.14
CA PRO A 274 -5.97 -10.78 -17.05
C PRO A 274 -4.68 -11.38 -16.47
N VAL A 275 -4.34 -11.13 -15.19
CA VAL A 275 -3.14 -11.72 -14.58
C VAL A 275 -3.34 -13.26 -14.47
N ALA A 276 -2.38 -14.01 -15.01
CA ALA A 276 -2.38 -15.47 -14.94
C ALA A 276 -2.00 -15.97 -13.53
N GLU A 277 -2.20 -17.24 -13.27
CA GLU A 277 -1.67 -17.89 -12.06
C GLU A 277 -0.17 -18.15 -12.21
N THR A 278 0.51 -18.42 -11.09
CA THR A 278 1.94 -18.78 -11.07
C THR A 278 2.20 -20.10 -11.77
N THR A 279 3.44 -20.30 -12.22
CA THR A 279 3.89 -21.59 -12.74
C THR A 279 4.39 -22.49 -11.61
N PRO A 280 4.48 -23.82 -11.83
CA PRO A 280 5.07 -24.73 -10.84
C PRO A 280 6.48 -24.36 -10.41
N GLU A 281 7.29 -23.80 -11.32
CA GLU A 281 8.64 -23.32 -11.03
C GLU A 281 8.62 -22.11 -10.05
N VAL A 282 7.70 -21.18 -10.23
CA VAL A 282 7.49 -20.07 -9.29
C VAL A 282 7.01 -20.60 -7.94
N ASP A 283 6.11 -21.58 -7.93
CA ASP A 283 5.61 -22.20 -6.70
C ASP A 283 6.74 -22.87 -5.88
N GLU A 284 7.70 -23.54 -6.54
CA GLU A 284 8.88 -24.10 -5.88
C GLU A 284 9.74 -23.02 -5.21
N ARG A 285 9.93 -21.88 -5.90
CA ARG A 285 10.67 -20.74 -5.34
C ARG A 285 9.91 -20.11 -4.16
N VAL A 286 8.58 -20.04 -4.25
CA VAL A 286 7.74 -19.57 -3.14
C VAL A 286 7.88 -20.49 -1.94
N ARG A 287 7.82 -21.82 -2.09
CA ARG A 287 8.01 -22.78 -0.98
C ARG A 287 9.38 -22.61 -0.32
N ALA A 288 10.45 -22.53 -1.12
CA ALA A 288 11.82 -22.33 -0.58
C ALA A 288 11.93 -21.00 0.21
N MET A 289 11.23 -19.96 -0.23
CA MET A 289 11.14 -18.70 0.49
C MET A 289 10.34 -18.83 1.79
N LEU A 290 9.23 -19.57 1.80
CA LEU A 290 8.45 -19.84 3.01
C LEU A 290 9.26 -20.66 4.03
N ASP A 291 10.05 -21.64 3.58
CA ASP A 291 10.99 -22.40 4.42
C ASP A 291 12.01 -21.49 5.09
N HIS A 292 12.56 -20.50 4.36
CA HIS A 292 13.50 -19.52 4.91
C HIS A 292 12.88 -18.76 6.10
N TYR A 293 11.60 -18.43 6.05
CA TYR A 293 10.90 -17.76 7.17
C TYR A 293 10.33 -18.71 8.21
N GLY A 294 10.51 -20.03 8.06
CA GLY A 294 9.91 -21.03 8.93
C GLY A 294 8.37 -21.03 8.88
N ILE A 295 7.78 -20.57 7.78
CA ILE A 295 6.33 -20.54 7.57
C ILE A 295 5.90 -21.91 7.04
N ALA A 296 5.04 -22.62 7.81
CA ALA A 296 4.45 -23.87 7.35
C ALA A 296 3.65 -23.65 6.07
N HIS A 297 3.77 -24.56 5.11
CA HIS A 297 3.09 -24.45 3.81
C HIS A 297 2.67 -25.81 3.25
N GLU A 298 1.77 -25.81 2.26
CA GLU A 298 1.29 -26.99 1.52
C GLU A 298 2.11 -27.24 0.25
#